data_8aee47c30c98e7ee8562a749a63cfd81
#
_entry.id   8aee47c30c98e7ee8562a749a63cfd81
#
_cell.length_a   1.000
_cell.length_b   1.000
_cell.length_c   1.000
_cell.angle_alpha   90.00
_cell.angle_beta   90.00
_cell.angle_gamma   90.00
#
_symmetry.space_group_name_H-M   'P 1'
#
loop_
_entity.id
_entity.type
_entity.pdbx_description
1 polymer ?
#
loop_
_entity_poly.entity_id
_entity_poly.type
_entity_poly.pdbx_seq_one_letter_code
_entity_poly.pdbx_strand_id
1 'polypeptide(L)'
;MKIIGIAATTMDGFIARHSHEKTNWTKDLSVFKKQTLNQTVVMGSNTKKTLTSKLVARDTIVVHRKDKPEKILKEVKSEKCFIIGGGRTFSKFAIHLTHLYITPHPLVFGKGIKLFESFDKEIMLKFEKQIPIIPEKGIFQYQFKIKY
;
A
#
# COMPACT_ATOMS: atom_id res chain seq x y z
N MET A 1 10.88 -14.01 -0.89
CA MET A 1 9.73 -13.26 -0.36
C MET A 1 9.45 -12.05 -1.23
N LYS A 2 8.19 -11.83 -1.56
CA LYS A 2 7.78 -10.60 -2.23
C LYS A 2 7.42 -9.55 -1.18
N ILE A 3 7.94 -8.34 -1.35
CA ILE A 3 7.62 -7.18 -0.50
C ILE A 3 6.86 -6.20 -1.38
N ILE A 4 5.57 -6.07 -1.13
CA ILE A 4 4.62 -5.42 -2.03
C ILE A 4 4.04 -4.18 -1.37
N GLY A 5 4.30 -3.01 -1.97
CA GLY A 5 3.53 -1.83 -1.61
C GLY A 5 2.18 -1.90 -2.31
N ILE A 6 1.11 -1.82 -1.57
CA ILE A 6 -0.24 -1.87 -2.12
C ILE A 6 -1.04 -0.66 -1.67
N ALA A 7 -1.60 0.08 -2.62
CA ALA A 7 -2.31 1.32 -2.31
C ALA A 7 -3.41 1.63 -3.31
N ALA A 8 -4.53 2.14 -2.78
CA ALA A 8 -5.51 2.88 -3.55
C ALA A 8 -5.05 4.33 -3.61
N THR A 9 -5.03 4.93 -4.80
CA THR A 9 -4.61 6.31 -4.98
C THR A 9 -5.66 7.11 -5.75
N THR A 10 -5.55 8.43 -5.66
CA THR A 10 -6.19 9.32 -6.61
C THR A 10 -5.39 9.34 -7.91
N MET A 11 -5.95 9.94 -8.97
CA MET A 11 -5.23 10.06 -10.25
C MET A 11 -3.98 10.92 -10.14
N ASP A 12 -3.95 11.85 -9.17
CA ASP A 12 -2.80 12.71 -8.91
C ASP A 12 -1.88 12.20 -7.78
N GLY A 13 -2.03 10.94 -7.37
CA GLY A 13 -1.02 10.25 -6.55
C GLY A 13 -1.18 10.37 -5.03
N PHE A 14 -2.33 10.80 -4.54
CA PHE A 14 -2.59 10.89 -3.10
C PHE A 14 -3.25 9.63 -2.59
N ILE A 15 -2.94 9.25 -1.35
CA ILE A 15 -3.54 8.09 -0.67
C ILE A 15 -4.57 8.49 0.38
N ALA A 16 -4.58 9.75 0.79
CA ALA A 16 -5.53 10.31 1.74
C ALA A 16 -5.49 11.83 1.68
N ARG A 17 -6.55 12.48 2.19
CA ARG A 17 -6.58 13.94 2.34
C ARG A 17 -5.76 14.38 3.55
N HIS A 18 -5.80 13.58 4.63
CA HIS A 18 -5.04 13.81 5.85
C HIS A 18 -4.81 12.48 6.58
N SER A 19 -3.92 12.48 7.57
CA SER A 19 -3.44 11.26 8.24
C SER A 19 -4.51 10.51 9.06
N HIS A 20 -5.63 11.16 9.37
CA HIS A 20 -6.71 10.54 10.15
C HIS A 20 -7.94 10.23 9.30
N GLU A 21 -7.83 10.35 7.99
CA GLU A 21 -8.96 10.07 7.10
C GLU A 21 -9.30 8.57 7.07
N LYS A 22 -10.59 8.27 7.24
CA LYS A 22 -11.13 6.95 6.89
C LYS A 22 -11.42 6.99 5.40
N THR A 23 -10.64 6.26 4.61
CA THR A 23 -10.65 6.35 3.15
C THR A 23 -11.86 5.65 2.53
N ASN A 24 -13.06 6.19 2.74
CA ASN A 24 -14.30 5.59 2.26
C ASN A 24 -14.49 5.70 0.73
N TRP A 25 -13.62 6.46 0.06
CA TRP A 25 -13.66 6.62 -1.40
C TRP A 25 -13.02 5.45 -2.14
N THR A 26 -12.30 4.57 -1.47
CA THR A 26 -11.63 3.42 -2.10
C THR A 26 -12.62 2.32 -2.45
N LYS A 27 -12.43 1.66 -3.60
CA LYS A 27 -13.34 0.65 -4.14
C LYS A 27 -12.70 -0.72 -4.31
N ASP A 28 -11.45 -0.90 -3.87
CA ASP A 28 -10.67 -2.11 -4.08
C ASP A 28 -10.57 -3.03 -2.85
N LEU A 29 -11.38 -2.79 -1.82
CA LEU A 29 -11.27 -3.51 -0.55
C LEU A 29 -11.40 -5.02 -0.69
N SER A 30 -12.32 -5.51 -1.53
CA SER A 30 -12.52 -6.95 -1.71
C SER A 30 -11.30 -7.63 -2.34
N VAL A 31 -10.66 -6.98 -3.31
CA VAL A 31 -9.44 -7.48 -3.94
C VAL A 31 -8.28 -7.46 -2.95
N PHE A 32 -8.13 -6.35 -2.21
CA PHE A 32 -7.14 -6.23 -1.15
C PHE A 32 -7.27 -7.37 -0.14
N LYS A 33 -8.48 -7.66 0.32
CA LYS A 33 -8.73 -8.73 1.30
C LYS A 33 -8.33 -10.10 0.76
N LYS A 34 -8.62 -10.38 -0.50
CA LYS A 34 -8.23 -11.65 -1.14
C LYS A 34 -6.73 -11.78 -1.29
N GLN A 35 -6.07 -10.70 -1.72
CA GLN A 35 -4.63 -10.72 -1.98
C GLN A 35 -3.80 -10.87 -0.71
N THR A 36 -4.27 -10.30 0.40
CA THR A 36 -3.53 -10.30 1.66
C THR A 36 -3.87 -11.47 2.58
N LEU A 37 -4.84 -12.30 2.20
CA LEU A 37 -5.28 -13.42 3.03
C LEU A 37 -4.12 -14.36 3.35
N ASN A 38 -3.92 -14.69 4.63
CA ASN A 38 -2.84 -15.54 5.14
C ASN A 38 -1.43 -15.00 4.89
N GLN A 39 -1.32 -13.69 4.61
CA GLN A 39 -0.04 -13.02 4.43
C GLN A 39 0.23 -12.02 5.56
N THR A 40 1.42 -11.45 5.56
CA THR A 40 1.80 -10.40 6.52
C THR A 40 1.43 -9.04 5.97
N VAL A 41 0.84 -8.20 6.82
CA VAL A 41 0.46 -6.83 6.50
C VAL A 41 1.18 -5.88 7.45
N VAL A 42 1.92 -4.94 6.88
CA VAL A 42 2.71 -3.95 7.62
C VAL A 42 2.07 -2.57 7.44
N MET A 43 1.84 -1.88 8.54
CA MET A 43 1.19 -0.55 8.51
C MET A 43 1.74 0.36 9.59
N GLY A 44 1.62 1.67 9.37
CA GLY A 44 1.90 2.66 10.40
C GLY A 44 0.77 2.78 11.43
N SER A 45 1.04 3.46 12.53
CA SER A 45 0.07 3.61 13.62
C SER A 45 -1.20 4.36 13.20
N ASN A 46 -1.09 5.38 12.36
CA ASN A 46 -2.26 6.12 11.87
C ASN A 46 -3.14 5.24 11.00
N THR A 47 -2.55 4.44 10.13
CA THR A 47 -3.29 3.48 9.30
C THR A 47 -4.02 2.47 10.18
N LYS A 48 -3.36 1.97 11.22
CA LYS A 48 -3.99 1.05 12.17
C LYS A 48 -5.23 1.67 12.82
N LYS A 49 -5.15 2.93 13.23
CA LYS A 49 -6.26 3.64 13.89
C LYS A 49 -7.43 3.92 12.94
N THR A 50 -7.15 4.07 11.65
CA THR A 50 -8.19 4.42 10.67
C THR A 50 -8.78 3.22 9.94
N LEU A 51 -8.30 2.00 10.22
CA LEU A 51 -8.90 0.79 9.65
C LEU A 51 -10.36 0.66 10.10
N THR A 52 -11.24 0.45 9.13
CA THR A 52 -12.67 0.34 9.37
C THR A 52 -13.10 -1.09 9.72
N SER A 53 -12.24 -2.07 9.50
CA SER A 53 -12.50 -3.47 9.83
C SER A 53 -11.22 -4.17 10.25
N LYS A 54 -11.36 -5.21 11.10
CA LYS A 54 -10.23 -6.06 11.46
C LYS A 54 -9.75 -6.85 10.25
N LEU A 55 -8.44 -6.98 10.13
CA LEU A 55 -7.81 -7.84 9.13
C LEU A 55 -7.61 -9.24 9.74
N VAL A 56 -8.68 -10.06 9.70
CA VAL A 56 -8.67 -11.44 10.21
C VAL A 56 -7.83 -12.31 9.27
N ALA A 57 -7.13 -13.30 9.82
CA ALA A 57 -6.28 -14.25 9.08
C ALA A 57 -5.12 -13.56 8.34
N ARG A 58 -4.55 -12.51 8.93
CA ARG A 58 -3.31 -11.88 8.50
C ARG A 58 -2.42 -11.65 9.69
N ASP A 59 -1.11 -11.77 9.49
CA ASP A 59 -0.13 -11.33 10.47
C ASP A 59 0.04 -9.83 10.33
N THR A 60 -0.43 -9.06 11.31
CA THR A 60 -0.36 -7.60 11.26
C THR A 60 0.83 -7.10 12.08
N ILE A 61 1.66 -6.27 11.44
CA ILE A 61 2.79 -5.61 12.10
C ILE A 61 2.57 -4.11 12.01
N VAL A 62 2.55 -3.44 13.16
CA VAL A 62 2.45 -1.98 13.24
C VAL A 62 3.85 -1.40 13.38
N VAL A 63 4.21 -0.50 12.46
CA VAL A 63 5.54 0.13 12.42
C VAL A 63 5.50 1.45 13.16
N HIS A 64 6.47 1.66 14.02
CA HIS A 64 6.67 2.90 14.75
C HIS A 64 7.90 3.65 14.21
N ARG A 65 8.03 4.92 14.58
CA ARG A 65 9.08 5.80 14.04
C ARG A 65 10.49 5.22 14.18
N LYS A 66 10.78 4.57 15.30
CA LYS A 66 12.11 4.03 15.60
C LYS A 66 12.38 2.64 14.99
N ASP A 67 11.37 2.00 14.45
CA ASP A 67 11.51 0.66 13.92
C ASP A 67 12.32 0.67 12.62
N LYS A 68 13.19 -0.32 12.47
CA LYS A 68 14.01 -0.48 11.26
C LYS A 68 13.34 -1.47 10.32
N PRO A 69 13.14 -1.12 9.04
CA PRO A 69 12.52 -2.04 8.07
C PRO A 69 13.18 -3.40 8.00
N GLU A 70 14.51 -3.44 8.07
CA GLU A 70 15.28 -4.69 7.97
C GLU A 70 14.89 -5.67 9.08
N LYS A 71 14.70 -5.17 10.30
CA LYS A 71 14.29 -5.99 11.44
C LYS A 71 12.87 -6.51 11.28
N ILE A 72 11.97 -5.66 10.82
CA ILE A 72 10.58 -6.04 10.59
C ILE A 72 10.50 -7.13 9.52
N LEU A 73 11.22 -6.95 8.41
CA LEU A 73 11.20 -7.90 7.30
C LEU A 73 11.77 -9.27 7.70
N LYS A 74 12.69 -9.32 8.64
CA LYS A 74 13.21 -10.59 9.16
C LYS A 74 12.17 -11.39 9.95
N GLU A 75 11.18 -10.72 10.51
CA GLU A 75 10.11 -11.36 11.29
C GLU A 75 9.01 -11.94 10.40
N VAL A 76 8.97 -11.57 9.13
CA VAL A 76 7.94 -12.01 8.19
C VAL A 76 8.17 -13.48 7.84
N LYS A 77 7.13 -14.30 8.07
CA LYS A 77 7.18 -15.75 7.80
C LYS A 77 6.36 -16.16 6.57
N SER A 78 5.51 -15.28 6.07
CA SER A 78 4.69 -15.56 4.90
C SER A 78 5.46 -15.36 3.60
N GLU A 79 4.94 -15.89 2.50
CA GLU A 79 5.53 -15.72 1.16
C GLU A 79 5.55 -14.25 0.72
N LYS A 80 4.53 -13.49 1.12
CA LYS A 80 4.35 -12.11 0.72
C LYS A 80 4.21 -11.23 1.95
N CYS A 81 4.79 -10.05 1.88
CA CYS A 81 4.66 -9.01 2.87
C CYS A 81 4.06 -7.78 2.17
N PHE A 82 2.91 -7.33 2.64
CA PHE A 82 2.21 -6.18 2.07
C PHE A 82 2.41 -4.96 2.94
N ILE A 83 2.97 -3.89 2.36
CA ILE A 83 3.08 -2.58 3.01
C ILE A 83 1.84 -1.80 2.59
N ILE A 84 0.99 -1.42 3.56
CA ILE A 84 -0.34 -0.87 3.23
C ILE A 84 -0.56 0.60 3.58
N GLY A 85 0.42 1.25 4.19
CA GLY A 85 0.32 2.67 4.46
C GLY A 85 0.86 3.09 5.82
N GLY A 86 0.91 4.34 6.10
CA GLY A 86 0.68 5.48 5.19
C GLY A 86 1.90 5.93 4.42
N GLY A 87 1.89 7.19 3.99
CA GLY A 87 2.96 7.73 3.15
C GLY A 87 4.35 7.63 3.73
N ARG A 88 4.48 7.81 5.05
CA ARG A 88 5.77 7.66 5.75
C ARG A 88 6.21 6.21 5.78
N THR A 89 5.27 5.28 5.97
CA THR A 89 5.58 3.84 5.98
C THR A 89 5.98 3.36 4.60
N PHE A 90 5.27 3.77 3.55
CA PHE A 90 5.69 3.49 2.18
C PHE A 90 7.09 4.03 1.90
N SER A 91 7.36 5.25 2.32
CA SER A 91 8.69 5.87 2.14
C SER A 91 9.78 5.10 2.88
N LYS A 92 9.49 4.67 4.10
CA LYS A 92 10.42 3.91 4.94
C LYS A 92 10.82 2.57 4.31
N PHE A 93 9.87 1.90 3.66
CA PHE A 93 10.09 0.61 3.02
C PHE A 93 10.44 0.70 1.53
N ALA A 94 10.49 1.89 0.97
CA ALA A 94 10.63 2.10 -0.48
C ALA A 94 11.80 1.32 -1.10
N ILE A 95 12.97 1.37 -0.48
CA ILE A 95 14.16 0.69 -1.00
C ILE A 95 14.11 -0.83 -0.84
N HIS A 96 13.15 -1.35 -0.09
CA HIS A 96 13.00 -2.80 0.15
C HIS A 96 11.88 -3.42 -0.69
N LEU A 97 11.07 -2.59 -1.36
CA LEU A 97 9.96 -3.10 -2.16
C LEU A 97 10.45 -3.90 -3.37
N THR A 98 9.82 -5.04 -3.60
CA THR A 98 10.03 -5.82 -4.82
C THR A 98 8.94 -5.54 -5.85
N HIS A 99 7.75 -5.17 -5.40
CA HIS A 99 6.57 -4.94 -6.24
C HIS A 99 5.78 -3.75 -5.73
N LEU A 100 5.00 -3.15 -6.64
CA LEU A 100 4.09 -2.06 -6.32
C LEU A 100 2.75 -2.33 -7.01
N TYR A 101 1.68 -2.42 -6.21
CA TYR A 101 0.31 -2.63 -6.68
C TYR A 101 -0.47 -1.36 -6.42
N ILE A 102 -0.92 -0.68 -7.46
CA ILE A 102 -1.59 0.61 -7.37
C ILE A 102 -2.95 0.55 -8.03
N THR A 103 -3.97 1.03 -7.33
CA THR A 103 -5.32 1.17 -7.86
C THR A 103 -5.69 2.64 -7.93
N PRO A 104 -5.45 3.32 -9.08
CA PRO A 104 -5.88 4.71 -9.23
C PRO A 104 -7.40 4.80 -9.29
N HIS A 105 -7.95 5.74 -8.55
CA HIS A 105 -9.39 6.01 -8.52
C HIS A 105 -9.69 7.30 -9.30
N PRO A 106 -10.90 7.45 -9.86
CA PRO A 106 -11.26 8.62 -10.69
C PRO A 106 -11.54 9.87 -9.83
N LEU A 107 -10.51 10.29 -9.10
CA LEU A 107 -10.53 11.44 -8.18
C LEU A 107 -9.22 12.21 -8.31
N VAL A 108 -9.31 13.52 -8.13
CA VAL A 108 -8.15 14.40 -8.05
C VAL A 108 -8.29 15.19 -6.75
N PHE A 109 -7.34 15.06 -5.85
CA PHE A 109 -7.39 15.74 -4.57
C PHE A 109 -6.73 17.13 -4.61
N GLY A 110 -5.71 17.30 -5.45
CA GLY A 110 -4.90 18.53 -5.51
C GLY A 110 -3.92 18.69 -4.36
N LYS A 111 -4.25 18.18 -3.19
CA LYS A 111 -3.40 18.16 -2.00
C LYS A 111 -3.78 16.98 -1.11
N GLY A 112 -2.89 16.61 -0.21
CA GLY A 112 -3.11 15.49 0.70
C GLY A 112 -1.83 14.75 1.01
N ILE A 113 -1.93 13.47 1.33
CA ILE A 113 -0.80 12.61 1.64
C ILE A 113 -0.39 11.86 0.39
N LYS A 114 0.85 12.06 -0.04
CA LYS A 114 1.42 11.38 -1.20
C LYS A 114 1.75 9.94 -0.86
N LEU A 115 1.74 9.08 -1.87
CA LEU A 115 2.09 7.66 -1.74
C LEU A 115 3.47 7.48 -1.08
N PHE A 116 4.49 8.19 -1.57
CA PHE A 116 5.82 8.20 -0.97
C PHE A 116 6.10 9.61 -0.42
N GLU A 117 5.57 9.88 0.77
CA GLU A 117 5.55 11.21 1.37
C GLU A 117 6.93 11.79 1.63
N SER A 118 7.89 10.94 2.02
CA SER A 118 9.24 11.37 2.40
C SER A 118 10.36 10.66 1.62
N PHE A 119 10.09 10.21 0.41
CA PHE A 119 11.06 9.53 -0.43
C PHE A 119 11.23 10.32 -1.73
N ASP A 120 12.47 10.74 -2.01
CA ASP A 120 12.78 11.67 -3.09
C ASP A 120 13.59 11.07 -4.25
N LYS A 121 13.74 9.75 -4.27
CA LYS A 121 14.47 9.05 -5.33
C LYS A 121 13.50 8.46 -6.35
N GLU A 122 14.01 8.25 -7.57
CA GLU A 122 13.22 7.56 -8.59
C GLU A 122 13.08 6.08 -8.28
N ILE A 123 11.90 5.56 -8.59
CA ILE A 123 11.64 4.12 -8.59
C ILE A 123 11.17 3.78 -10.00
N MET A 124 11.90 2.90 -10.67
CA MET A 124 11.54 2.44 -12.01
C MET A 124 10.69 1.18 -11.89
N LEU A 125 9.63 1.13 -12.67
CA LEU A 125 8.63 0.07 -12.58
C LEU A 125 8.55 -0.69 -13.91
N LYS A 126 8.39 -2.02 -13.81
CA LYS A 126 8.10 -2.87 -14.96
C LYS A 126 6.68 -3.41 -14.80
N PHE A 127 5.82 -3.12 -15.78
CA PHE A 127 4.44 -3.60 -15.76
C PHE A 127 4.39 -5.12 -15.82
N GLU A 128 3.59 -5.72 -14.93
CA GLU A 128 3.34 -7.16 -14.93
C GLU A 128 1.91 -7.51 -15.33
N LYS A 129 0.92 -6.94 -14.64
CA LYS A 129 -0.47 -7.19 -15.01
C LYS A 129 -1.44 -6.16 -14.46
N GLN A 130 -2.64 -6.20 -15.00
CA GLN A 130 -3.75 -5.33 -14.66
C GLN A 130 -4.92 -6.20 -14.20
N ILE A 131 -5.48 -5.86 -13.05
CA ILE A 131 -6.61 -6.58 -12.47
C ILE A 131 -7.83 -5.66 -12.47
N PRO A 132 -8.95 -6.05 -13.10
CA PRO A 132 -10.14 -5.22 -13.08
C PRO A 132 -10.78 -5.18 -11.70
N ILE A 133 -11.14 -3.98 -11.24
CA ILE A 133 -11.89 -3.75 -9.99
C ILE A 133 -13.33 -3.36 -10.33
N ILE A 134 -13.52 -2.21 -10.96
CA ILE A 134 -14.79 -1.75 -11.51
C ILE A 134 -14.51 -1.18 -12.90
N PRO A 135 -14.41 -2.05 -13.94
CA PRO A 135 -13.94 -1.61 -15.26
C PRO A 135 -14.78 -0.49 -15.88
N GLU A 136 -16.09 -0.52 -15.69
CA GLU A 136 -17.00 0.50 -16.21
C GLU A 136 -16.76 1.89 -15.59
N LYS A 137 -16.09 1.95 -14.44
CA LYS A 137 -15.68 3.21 -13.79
C LYS A 137 -14.21 3.54 -14.03
N GLY A 138 -13.51 2.71 -14.80
CA GLY A 138 -12.09 2.90 -15.07
C GLY A 138 -11.20 2.55 -13.87
N ILE A 139 -11.66 1.69 -12.97
CA ILE A 139 -10.91 1.30 -11.77
C ILE A 139 -10.27 -0.06 -11.99
N PHE A 140 -8.93 -0.08 -12.03
CA PHE A 140 -8.11 -1.27 -12.20
C PHE A 140 -6.95 -1.21 -11.22
N GLN A 141 -6.49 -2.37 -10.75
CA GLN A 141 -5.23 -2.46 -10.04
C GLN A 141 -4.11 -2.77 -11.03
N TYR A 142 -3.07 -1.96 -11.02
CA TYR A 142 -1.87 -2.17 -11.84
C TYR A 142 -0.80 -2.77 -10.97
N GLN A 143 -0.22 -3.89 -11.39
CA GLN A 143 0.84 -4.57 -10.67
C GLN A 143 2.16 -4.40 -11.40
N PHE A 144 3.14 -3.86 -10.70
CA PHE A 144 4.47 -3.60 -11.22
C PHE A 144 5.53 -4.30 -10.39
N LYS A 145 6.59 -4.73 -11.06
CA LYS A 145 7.83 -5.15 -10.43
C LYS A 145 8.77 -3.95 -10.34
N ILE A 146 9.47 -3.82 -9.22
CA ILE A 146 10.48 -2.78 -9.07
C ILE A 146 11.72 -3.18 -9.88
N LYS A 147 12.23 -2.25 -10.68
CA LYS A 147 13.49 -2.41 -11.44
C LYS A 147 14.62 -1.76 -10.66
N TYR A 148 15.70 -2.47 -10.55
CA TYR A 148 16.92 -1.97 -9.92
C TYR A 148 18.04 -1.79 -10.94
#